data_0890678a7aa25758324c5df4fb43f367
#
_entry.id   0890678a7aa25758324c5df4fb43f367
#
_cell.length_a   1.000
_cell.length_b   1.000
_cell.length_c   1.000
_cell.angle_alpha   90.00
_cell.angle_beta   90.00
_cell.angle_gamma   90.00
#
_symmetry.space_group_name_H-M   'P 1'
#
loop_
_entity.id
_entity.type
_entity.pdbx_description
1 polymer ?
#
loop_
_entity_poly.entity_id
_entity_poly.type
_entity_poly.pdbx_seq_one_letter_code
_entity_poly.pdbx_strand_id
1 'polypeptide(L)'
;MVHNLGAGQTYEPEKDWKRVSLCNEADISVEHFVKPPGHASPRHQHPSVQVLIVLKGKMVITTDEAEEELNEGDAVYMPGNEPHVLTNPLAEPSIGVDIFVPGRSFDFWLKRKQT
;
A
#
# COMPACT_ATOMS: atom_id res chain seq x y z
N MET A 1 -12.59 6.85 -17.09
CA MET A 1 -11.30 6.70 -17.80
C MET A 1 -10.60 5.47 -17.29
N VAL A 2 -10.08 4.66 -18.18
CA VAL A 2 -9.37 3.43 -17.80
C VAL A 2 -7.90 3.74 -17.54
N HIS A 3 -7.36 3.21 -16.45
CA HIS A 3 -5.94 3.26 -16.10
C HIS A 3 -5.42 1.83 -16.12
N ASN A 4 -4.22 1.61 -16.64
CA ASN A 4 -3.63 0.28 -16.63
C ASN A 4 -2.28 0.28 -15.92
N LEU A 5 -1.92 -0.89 -15.40
CA LEU A 5 -0.76 -1.06 -14.56
C LEU A 5 0.56 -0.71 -15.28
N GLY A 6 0.65 -1.03 -16.55
CA GLY A 6 1.88 -0.78 -17.32
C GLY A 6 2.13 0.68 -17.67
N ALA A 7 1.12 1.56 -17.56
CA ALA A 7 1.23 2.97 -17.90
C ALA A 7 1.31 3.90 -16.68
N GLY A 8 1.16 3.37 -15.47
CA GLY A 8 1.20 4.17 -14.24
C GLY A 8 2.60 4.63 -13.88
N GLN A 9 2.67 5.75 -13.15
CA GLN A 9 3.92 6.17 -12.53
C GLN A 9 4.37 5.09 -11.54
N THR A 10 5.66 4.81 -11.52
CA THR A 10 6.22 3.78 -10.66
C THR A 10 7.30 4.33 -9.75
N TYR A 11 7.43 3.73 -8.58
CA TYR A 11 8.51 4.00 -7.67
C TYR A 11 8.84 2.74 -6.86
N GLU A 12 10.11 2.54 -6.60
CA GLU A 12 10.59 1.43 -5.78
C GLU A 12 11.22 2.00 -4.51
N PRO A 13 10.45 2.12 -3.41
CA PRO A 13 10.97 2.69 -2.16
C PRO A 13 12.13 1.93 -1.57
N GLU A 14 12.11 0.61 -1.72
CA GLU A 14 13.18 -0.30 -1.33
C GLU A 14 13.27 -1.38 -2.40
N LYS A 15 14.39 -2.09 -2.42
CA LYS A 15 14.60 -3.14 -3.41
C LYS A 15 13.41 -4.11 -3.45
N ASP A 16 12.86 -4.33 -4.63
CA ASP A 16 11.75 -5.23 -4.92
C ASP A 16 10.39 -4.83 -4.31
N TRP A 17 10.32 -3.72 -3.62
CA TRP A 17 9.06 -3.14 -3.19
C TRP A 17 8.62 -2.11 -4.23
N LYS A 18 7.77 -2.55 -5.15
CA LYS A 18 7.34 -1.73 -6.29
C LYS A 18 5.96 -1.17 -6.06
N ARG A 19 5.81 0.13 -6.27
CA ARG A 19 4.53 0.82 -6.18
C ARG A 19 4.20 1.44 -7.53
N VAL A 20 2.94 1.31 -7.94
CA VAL A 20 2.44 1.86 -9.20
C VAL A 20 1.18 2.66 -8.93
N SER A 21 1.15 3.91 -9.41
CA SER A 21 -0.05 4.74 -9.33
C SER A 21 -1.04 4.30 -10.40
N LEU A 22 -2.17 3.74 -9.98
CA LEU A 22 -3.27 3.39 -10.88
C LEU A 22 -4.25 4.55 -11.06
N CYS A 23 -4.49 5.31 -10.00
CA CYS A 23 -5.38 6.46 -10.01
C CYS A 23 -4.81 7.47 -9.03
N ASN A 24 -4.73 8.74 -9.46
CA ASN A 24 -4.11 9.79 -8.65
C ASN A 24 -4.94 11.07 -8.73
N GLU A 25 -6.09 11.05 -8.07
CA GLU A 25 -7.02 12.17 -8.02
C GLU A 25 -7.10 12.75 -6.60
N ALA A 26 -7.61 13.98 -6.48
CA ALA A 26 -7.69 14.65 -5.19
C ALA A 26 -8.63 13.94 -4.22
N ASP A 27 -9.72 13.39 -4.71
CA ASP A 27 -10.74 12.72 -3.90
C ASP A 27 -10.46 11.24 -3.64
N ILE A 28 -9.68 10.61 -4.50
CA ILE A 28 -9.34 9.19 -4.37
C ILE A 28 -8.03 8.89 -5.09
N SER A 29 -7.20 8.05 -4.48
CA SER A 29 -6.03 7.51 -5.18
C SER A 29 -5.94 6.00 -4.98
N VAL A 30 -5.36 5.31 -5.95
CA VAL A 30 -5.22 3.86 -5.94
C VAL A 30 -3.79 3.51 -6.35
N GLU A 31 -3.12 2.72 -5.52
CA GLU A 31 -1.76 2.25 -5.77
C GLU A 31 -1.73 0.74 -5.74
N HIS A 32 -1.16 0.15 -6.77
CA HIS A 32 -0.84 -1.28 -6.81
C HIS A 32 0.59 -1.45 -6.31
N PHE A 33 0.83 -2.48 -5.51
CA PHE A 33 2.19 -2.71 -5.04
C PHE A 33 2.54 -4.19 -4.97
N VAL A 34 3.84 -4.46 -5.16
CA VAL A 34 4.46 -5.75 -4.93
C VAL A 34 5.37 -5.61 -3.73
N LYS A 35 5.12 -6.39 -2.70
CA LYS A 35 5.84 -6.31 -1.43
C LYS A 35 6.77 -7.52 -1.30
N PRO A 36 8.08 -7.29 -1.11
CA PRO A 36 9.04 -8.40 -1.11
C PRO A 36 8.88 -9.33 0.10
N PRO A 37 9.45 -10.54 0.01
CA PRO A 37 9.38 -11.51 1.11
C PRO A 37 9.90 -10.93 2.42
N GLY A 38 9.16 -11.17 3.50
CA GLY A 38 9.55 -10.77 4.85
C GLY A 38 9.56 -9.27 5.11
N HIS A 39 9.16 -8.45 4.14
CA HIS A 39 9.24 -7.00 4.26
C HIS A 39 8.19 -6.44 5.21
N ALA A 40 8.62 -5.62 6.15
CA ALA A 40 7.74 -4.82 7.00
C ALA A 40 7.94 -3.35 6.65
N SER A 41 6.84 -2.65 6.37
CA SER A 41 6.91 -1.21 6.15
C SER A 41 7.20 -0.49 7.47
N PRO A 42 7.82 0.70 7.43
CA PRO A 42 7.98 1.51 8.63
C PRO A 42 6.62 1.82 9.25
N ARG A 43 6.57 1.93 10.58
CA ARG A 43 5.36 2.40 11.25
C ARG A 43 5.06 3.82 10.78
N HIS A 44 3.86 4.06 10.31
CA HIS A 44 3.45 5.35 9.76
C HIS A 44 1.96 5.59 9.94
N GLN A 45 1.55 6.83 9.74
CA GLN A 45 0.16 7.23 9.73
C GLN A 45 -0.03 8.34 8.70
N HIS A 46 -1.25 8.53 8.24
CA HIS A 46 -1.61 9.56 7.27
C HIS A 46 -3.07 9.98 7.46
N PRO A 47 -3.44 11.20 7.02
CA PRO A 47 -4.81 11.70 7.20
C PRO A 47 -5.86 10.91 6.43
N SER A 48 -5.52 10.40 5.25
CA SER A 48 -6.47 9.62 4.44
C SER A 48 -6.87 8.35 5.15
N VAL A 49 -8.14 7.97 5.00
CA VAL A 49 -8.53 6.58 5.27
C VAL A 49 -7.96 5.71 4.17
N GLN A 50 -7.72 4.45 4.47
CA GLN A 50 -7.13 3.52 3.52
C GLN A 50 -7.87 2.19 3.54
N VAL A 51 -8.10 1.63 2.36
CA VAL A 51 -8.53 0.24 2.23
C VAL A 51 -7.42 -0.50 1.49
N LEU A 52 -6.93 -1.58 2.10
CA LEU A 52 -5.97 -2.47 1.47
C LEU A 52 -6.70 -3.75 1.06
N ILE A 53 -6.49 -4.18 -0.18
CA ILE A 53 -7.00 -5.45 -0.70
C ILE A 53 -5.80 -6.30 -1.08
N VAL A 54 -5.75 -7.53 -0.56
CA VAL A 54 -4.69 -8.49 -0.92
C VAL A 54 -5.11 -9.23 -2.19
N LEU A 55 -4.30 -9.11 -3.24
CA LEU A 55 -4.55 -9.78 -4.52
C LEU A 55 -3.84 -11.13 -4.60
N LYS A 56 -2.66 -11.23 -4.00
CA LYS A 56 -1.86 -12.46 -4.02
C LYS A 56 -1.02 -12.55 -2.76
N GLY A 57 -0.91 -13.76 -2.23
CA GLY A 57 -0.09 -14.03 -1.06
C GLY A 57 -0.81 -13.73 0.24
N LYS A 58 -0.11 -13.18 1.19
CA LYS A 58 -0.60 -12.91 2.54
C LYS A 58 0.05 -11.65 3.08
N MET A 59 -0.67 -10.90 3.88
CA MET A 59 -0.14 -9.73 4.58
C MET A 59 -0.65 -9.72 6.01
N VAL A 60 0.09 -9.06 6.89
CA VAL A 60 -0.30 -8.85 8.29
C VAL A 60 -0.32 -7.34 8.52
N ILE A 61 -1.43 -6.82 9.03
CA ILE A 61 -1.55 -5.44 9.47
C ILE A 61 -1.44 -5.38 10.99
N THR A 62 -0.55 -4.54 11.48
CA THR A 62 -0.33 -4.36 12.93
C THR A 62 -0.64 -2.92 13.30
N THR A 63 -1.52 -2.75 14.29
CA THR A 63 -1.84 -1.46 14.89
C THR A 63 -1.52 -1.54 16.38
N ASP A 64 -1.73 -0.46 17.12
CA ASP A 64 -1.52 -0.47 18.57
C ASP A 64 -2.46 -1.43 19.31
N GLU A 65 -3.60 -1.75 18.70
CA GLU A 65 -4.65 -2.53 19.35
C GLU A 65 -4.73 -3.99 18.88
N ALA A 66 -4.25 -4.28 17.66
CA ALA A 66 -4.46 -5.59 17.07
C ALA A 66 -3.42 -5.92 16.01
N GLU A 67 -3.31 -7.21 15.74
CA GLU A 67 -2.57 -7.75 14.62
C GLU A 67 -3.53 -8.65 13.86
N GLU A 68 -3.73 -8.36 12.57
CA GLU A 68 -4.69 -9.08 11.74
C GLU A 68 -4.03 -9.63 10.49
N GLU A 69 -4.37 -10.87 10.17
CA GLU A 69 -3.85 -11.56 8.99
C GLU A 69 -4.84 -11.42 7.84
N LEU A 70 -4.31 -11.04 6.65
CA LEU A 70 -5.09 -10.91 5.43
C LEU A 70 -4.62 -11.94 4.42
N ASN A 71 -5.58 -12.72 3.91
CA ASN A 71 -5.36 -13.68 2.84
C ASN A 71 -5.82 -13.10 1.50
N GLU A 72 -5.58 -13.82 0.41
CA GLU A 72 -6.04 -13.39 -0.91
C GLU A 72 -7.53 -13.10 -0.91
N GLY A 73 -7.90 -11.93 -1.44
CA GLY A 73 -9.29 -11.48 -1.49
C GLY A 73 -9.75 -10.74 -0.25
N ASP A 74 -8.99 -10.74 0.83
CA ASP A 74 -9.35 -10.00 2.03
C ASP A 74 -9.06 -8.50 1.87
N ALA A 75 -9.87 -7.70 2.56
CA ALA A 75 -9.68 -6.27 2.64
C ALA A 75 -9.66 -5.80 4.08
N VAL A 76 -8.87 -4.78 4.37
CA VAL A 76 -8.84 -4.14 5.68
C VAL A 76 -9.06 -2.64 5.53
N TYR A 77 -9.87 -2.09 6.43
CA TYR A 77 -10.10 -0.65 6.54
C TYR A 77 -9.17 -0.08 7.60
N MET A 78 -8.44 0.97 7.24
CA MET A 78 -7.54 1.68 8.15
C MET A 78 -8.05 3.11 8.31
N PRO A 79 -8.50 3.50 9.53
CA PRO A 79 -8.93 4.88 9.79
C PRO A 79 -7.80 5.88 9.54
N GLY A 80 -8.18 7.11 9.23
CA GLY A 80 -7.22 8.21 9.12
C GLY A 80 -6.44 8.40 10.42
N ASN A 81 -5.16 8.69 10.28
CA ASN A 81 -4.24 8.96 11.40
C ASN A 81 -4.01 7.80 12.39
N GLU A 82 -4.44 6.60 12.06
CA GLU A 82 -4.11 5.43 12.87
C GLU A 82 -2.74 4.87 12.47
N PRO A 83 -1.77 4.84 13.39
CA PRO A 83 -0.47 4.27 13.09
C PRO A 83 -0.57 2.78 12.77
N HIS A 84 0.12 2.34 11.74
CA HIS A 84 0.10 0.95 11.32
C HIS A 84 1.41 0.51 10.67
N VAL A 85 1.61 -0.80 10.65
CA VAL A 85 2.71 -1.47 9.96
C VAL A 85 2.11 -2.58 9.12
N LEU A 86 2.53 -2.68 7.87
CA LEU A 86 2.15 -3.77 6.98
C LEU A 86 3.36 -4.67 6.76
N THR A 87 3.16 -5.97 6.95
CA THR A 87 4.21 -6.98 6.81
C THR A 87 3.79 -8.04 5.81
N ASN A 88 4.72 -8.46 4.96
CA ASN A 88 4.58 -9.67 4.16
C ASN A 88 5.29 -10.80 4.92
N PRO A 89 4.57 -11.75 5.54
CA PRO A 89 5.21 -12.79 6.35
C PRO A 89 5.75 -13.97 5.53
N LEU A 90 5.51 -13.97 4.21
CA LEU A 90 5.84 -15.09 3.36
C LEU A 90 7.28 -15.03 2.85
N ALA A 91 7.76 -16.17 2.35
CA ALA A 91 9.05 -16.27 1.65
C ALA A 91 8.92 -15.92 0.15
N GLU A 92 7.74 -15.45 -0.28
CA GLU A 92 7.44 -15.03 -1.65
C GLU A 92 6.85 -13.63 -1.64
N PRO A 93 6.90 -12.89 -2.78
CA PRO A 93 6.26 -11.59 -2.87
C PRO A 93 4.75 -11.68 -2.65
N SER A 94 4.17 -10.67 -2.02
CA SER A 94 2.72 -10.50 -1.93
C SER A 94 2.33 -9.27 -2.74
N ILE A 95 1.11 -9.28 -3.30
CA ILE A 95 0.60 -8.23 -4.15
C ILE A 95 -0.67 -7.65 -3.54
N GLY A 96 -0.77 -6.35 -3.49
CA GLY A 96 -1.93 -5.67 -2.96
C GLY A 96 -2.27 -4.39 -3.70
N VAL A 97 -3.43 -3.85 -3.35
CA VAL A 97 -3.90 -2.56 -3.83
C VAL A 97 -4.30 -1.72 -2.62
N ASP A 98 -3.80 -0.50 -2.57
CA ASP A 98 -4.16 0.50 -1.57
C ASP A 98 -5.08 1.54 -2.19
N ILE A 99 -6.19 1.81 -1.52
CA ILE A 99 -7.15 2.86 -1.89
C ILE A 99 -7.14 3.91 -0.78
N PHE A 100 -6.88 5.17 -1.13
CA PHE A 100 -6.84 6.28 -0.19
C PHE A 100 -7.95 7.28 -0.46
N VAL A 101 -8.67 7.70 0.60
CA VAL A 101 -9.74 8.71 0.52
C VAL A 101 -9.58 9.70 1.67
N PRO A 102 -9.40 11.02 1.40
CA PRO A 102 -9.12 11.60 0.09
C PRO A 102 -7.83 11.05 -0.51
N GLY A 103 -7.60 11.31 -1.77
CA GLY A 103 -6.42 10.79 -2.47
C GLY A 103 -5.12 11.19 -1.79
N ARG A 104 -4.17 10.25 -1.76
CA ARG A 104 -2.79 10.52 -1.39
C ARG A 104 -2.01 10.63 -2.70
N SER A 105 -1.58 11.85 -3.04
CA SER A 105 -0.82 12.06 -4.26
C SER A 105 0.39 11.14 -4.33
N PHE A 106 0.65 10.59 -5.51
CA PHE A 106 1.84 9.77 -5.72
C PHE A 106 3.14 10.58 -5.55
N ASP A 107 3.05 11.90 -5.55
CA ASP A 107 4.17 12.78 -5.19
C ASP A 107 4.71 12.49 -3.80
N PHE A 108 3.89 11.89 -2.92
CA PHE A 108 4.34 11.38 -1.63
C PHE A 108 5.60 10.51 -1.78
N TRP A 109 5.59 9.62 -2.77
CA TRP A 109 6.72 8.74 -3.06
C TRP A 109 7.82 9.46 -3.82
N LEU A 110 7.43 10.26 -4.83
CA LEU A 110 8.39 10.93 -5.70
C LEU A 110 9.21 11.97 -4.95
N LYS A 111 8.63 12.66 -3.97
CA LYS A 111 9.35 13.59 -3.12
C LYS A 111 10.34 12.88 -2.21
N ARG A 112 10.03 11.70 -1.72
CA ARG A 112 10.93 10.89 -0.90
C ARG A 112 12.16 10.44 -1.67
N LYS A 113 12.02 10.22 -2.96
CA LYS A 113 13.12 9.84 -3.84
C LYS A 113 14.23 10.88 -3.86
N GLN A 114 13.90 12.15 -3.61
CA GLN A 114 14.85 13.26 -3.67
C GLN A 114 15.66 13.47 -2.40
N THR A 115 15.31 12.75 -1.36
CA THR A 115 16.02 12.79 -0.08
C THR A 115 16.89 11.57 0.09
#